data_9794c72b62bd7fb2e6cad31c5c380404
#
_entry.id   9794c72b62bd7fb2e6cad31c5c380404
#
_cell.length_a   1.000
_cell.length_b   1.000
_cell.length_c   1.000
_cell.angle_alpha   90.00
_cell.angle_beta   90.00
_cell.angle_gamma   90.00
#
_symmetry.space_group_name_H-M   'P 1'
#
loop_
_entity.id
_entity.type
_entity.pdbx_description
1 polymer ?
#
loop_
_entity_poly.entity_id
_entity_poly.type
_entity_poly.pdbx_seq_one_letter_code
_entity_poly.pdbx_strand_id
1 'polypeptide(L)'
;MAFSIQDMKGSLQSSSYLMASHYEMIVQPKGGGGGGELLKIRADSVSLPGVSFASVDQYKPFATGRTYNIPHSFTPQEITVSHLIDTNSDVLKSLIDWASFIVDFKGETSAPFTANYFKEYVSDATILLYDNAGTPRKTITLVDTYPSTIDQVQMSWASSDEIARVNVSYQFVDYTIS
;
A
#
# COMPACT_ATOMS: atom_id res chain seq x y z
N MET A 1 -4.93 19.78 -34.93
CA MET A 1 -4.60 20.92 -34.06
C MET A 1 -3.17 20.74 -33.60
N ALA A 2 -2.31 21.75 -33.83
CA ALA A 2 -0.95 21.69 -33.35
C ALA A 2 -0.96 21.99 -31.82
N PHE A 3 -0.27 21.18 -31.05
CA PHE A 3 -0.07 21.38 -29.62
C PHE A 3 0.70 22.69 -29.39
N SER A 4 0.13 23.65 -28.68
CA SER A 4 0.73 24.94 -28.39
C SER A 4 1.40 24.93 -27.02
N ILE A 5 2.61 25.54 -26.94
CA ILE A 5 3.29 25.77 -25.66
C ILE A 5 2.45 26.63 -24.72
N GLN A 6 1.58 27.49 -25.25
CA GLN A 6 0.66 28.31 -24.47
C GLN A 6 -0.45 27.47 -23.82
N ASP A 7 -0.96 26.44 -24.51
CA ASP A 7 -1.96 25.53 -23.96
C ASP A 7 -1.36 24.70 -22.81
N MET A 8 -0.10 24.30 -22.96
CA MET A 8 0.64 23.63 -21.88
C MET A 8 0.85 24.54 -20.67
N LYS A 9 1.25 25.81 -20.89
CA LYS A 9 1.40 26.80 -19.80
C LYS A 9 0.08 27.12 -19.13
N GLY A 10 -1.02 27.21 -19.87
CA GLY A 10 -2.36 27.41 -19.32
C GLY A 10 -2.82 26.26 -18.44
N SER A 11 -2.55 25.02 -18.84
CA SER A 11 -2.87 23.86 -18.00
C SER A 11 -1.99 23.77 -16.74
N LEU A 12 -0.72 24.18 -16.83
CA LEU A 12 0.20 24.28 -15.70
C LEU A 12 -0.19 25.39 -14.69
N GLN A 13 -0.83 26.45 -15.15
CA GLN A 13 -1.30 27.53 -14.29
C GLN A 13 -2.63 27.18 -13.61
N SER A 14 -3.45 26.33 -14.21
CA SER A 14 -4.76 25.95 -13.67
C SER A 14 -4.70 24.78 -12.67
N SER A 15 -3.68 23.92 -12.74
CA SER A 15 -3.48 22.81 -11.80
C SER A 15 -2.01 22.58 -11.51
N SER A 16 -1.63 22.60 -10.24
CA SER A 16 -0.29 22.19 -9.81
C SER A 16 -0.15 20.67 -9.91
N TYR A 17 1.02 20.19 -10.35
CA TYR A 17 1.31 18.75 -10.32
C TYR A 17 1.52 18.24 -8.89
N LEU A 18 1.07 17.03 -8.64
CA LEU A 18 1.34 16.34 -7.41
C LEU A 18 2.82 15.92 -7.38
N MET A 19 3.53 16.30 -6.33
CA MET A 19 4.91 15.84 -6.12
C MET A 19 4.89 14.46 -5.46
N ALA A 20 5.66 13.53 -6.01
CA ALA A 20 5.72 12.15 -5.52
C ALA A 20 6.28 12.03 -4.09
N SER A 21 6.93 13.08 -3.57
CA SER A 21 7.48 13.14 -2.22
C SER A 21 6.52 13.70 -1.16
N HIS A 22 5.36 14.22 -1.58
CA HIS A 22 4.41 14.87 -0.67
C HIS A 22 3.24 13.93 -0.34
N TYR A 23 3.51 12.93 0.46
CA TYR A 23 2.51 11.97 0.92
C TYR A 23 2.72 11.62 2.39
N GLU A 24 1.70 11.08 2.99
CA GLU A 24 1.70 10.52 4.33
C GLU A 24 0.85 9.25 4.33
N MET A 25 1.35 8.17 4.91
CA MET A 25 0.59 6.94 5.06
C MET A 25 0.33 6.67 6.55
N ILE A 26 -0.92 6.42 6.88
CA ILE A 26 -1.37 6.13 8.25
C ILE A 26 -1.89 4.70 8.26
N VAL A 27 -1.23 3.82 8.99
CA VAL A 27 -1.65 2.44 9.24
C VAL A 27 -1.64 2.19 10.74
N GLN A 28 -2.69 1.57 11.25
CA GLN A 28 -2.76 1.19 12.67
C GLN A 28 -2.68 -0.33 12.80
N PRO A 29 -1.54 -0.88 13.23
CA PRO A 29 -1.40 -2.31 13.46
C PRO A 29 -2.39 -2.80 14.51
N LYS A 30 -2.90 -4.01 14.35
CA LYS A 30 -3.68 -4.72 15.38
C LYS A 30 -2.73 -5.61 16.20
N GLY A 31 -3.21 -6.13 17.35
CA GLY A 31 -2.43 -7.05 18.16
C GLY A 31 -1.62 -6.43 19.29
N GLY A 32 -1.90 -5.16 19.65
CA GLY A 32 -1.37 -4.56 20.90
C GLY A 32 -0.04 -3.81 20.79
N GLY A 33 0.58 -3.76 19.62
CA GLY A 33 1.73 -2.89 19.40
C GLY A 33 1.29 -1.46 19.12
N GLY A 34 1.51 -0.51 20.03
CA GLY A 34 1.20 0.92 19.86
C GLY A 34 1.99 1.65 18.76
N GLY A 35 2.38 0.93 17.69
CA GLY A 35 3.27 1.39 16.63
C GLY A 35 2.63 2.20 15.51
N GLY A 36 1.33 2.54 15.58
CA GLY A 36 0.64 3.22 14.48
C GLY A 36 1.25 4.56 14.10
N GLU A 37 1.67 5.36 15.07
CA GLU A 37 2.37 6.64 14.79
C GLU A 37 3.76 6.43 14.19
N LEU A 38 4.47 5.38 14.62
CA LEU A 38 5.80 5.06 14.11
C LEU A 38 5.74 4.60 12.64
N LEU A 39 4.74 3.80 12.29
CA LEU A 39 4.50 3.38 10.90
C LEU A 39 4.12 4.56 10.01
N LYS A 40 3.37 5.52 10.53
CA LYS A 40 3.00 6.75 9.83
C LYS A 40 4.21 7.57 9.40
N ILE A 41 5.13 7.85 10.32
CA ILE A 41 6.24 8.78 10.10
C ILE A 41 7.37 8.14 9.30
N ARG A 42 7.49 6.82 9.32
CA ARG A 42 8.66 6.11 8.77
C ARG A 42 8.40 5.40 7.44
N ALA A 43 7.31 5.70 6.77
CA ALA A 43 7.11 5.26 5.41
C ALA A 43 8.00 6.06 4.44
N ASP A 44 9.03 5.42 3.91
CA ASP A 44 10.01 6.01 2.98
C ASP A 44 9.47 6.02 1.55
N SER A 45 8.76 4.98 1.15
CA SER A 45 8.07 4.92 -0.13
C SER A 45 6.76 4.17 -0.03
N VAL A 46 5.77 4.59 -0.80
CA VAL A 46 4.43 3.99 -0.85
C VAL A 46 4.01 3.84 -2.30
N SER A 47 3.61 2.64 -2.70
CA SER A 47 2.93 2.45 -3.99
C SER A 47 1.44 2.79 -3.85
N LEU A 48 0.89 3.52 -4.81
CA LEU A 48 -0.55 3.80 -4.82
C LEU A 48 -1.34 2.58 -5.31
N PRO A 49 -2.58 2.38 -4.85
CA PRO A 49 -3.39 1.25 -5.23
C PRO A 49 -3.67 1.24 -6.74
N GLY A 50 -3.44 0.10 -7.36
CA GLY A 50 -3.77 -0.17 -8.74
C GLY A 50 -4.94 -1.14 -8.86
N VAL A 51 -5.47 -1.30 -10.05
CA VAL A 51 -6.57 -2.23 -10.37
C VAL A 51 -6.17 -3.11 -11.53
N SER A 52 -6.40 -4.41 -11.41
CA SER A 52 -6.33 -5.34 -12.53
C SER A 52 -7.71 -5.89 -12.86
N PHE A 53 -7.97 -6.07 -14.14
CA PHE A 53 -9.22 -6.65 -14.61
C PHE A 53 -8.96 -8.06 -15.15
N ALA A 54 -9.73 -9.03 -14.66
CA ALA A 54 -9.81 -10.33 -15.30
C ALA A 54 -10.81 -10.23 -16.46
N SER A 55 -10.41 -10.69 -17.63
CA SER A 55 -11.22 -10.66 -18.84
C SER A 55 -11.48 -12.07 -19.36
N VAL A 56 -12.63 -12.26 -19.99
CA VAL A 56 -13.00 -13.47 -20.72
C VAL A 56 -13.04 -13.17 -22.19
N ASP A 57 -12.42 -14.03 -22.98
CA ASP A 57 -12.48 -14.00 -24.44
C ASP A 57 -13.87 -14.43 -24.90
N GLN A 58 -14.62 -13.53 -25.50
CA GLN A 58 -15.87 -13.88 -26.16
C GLN A 58 -15.63 -14.13 -27.65
N TYR A 59 -15.79 -15.38 -28.05
CA TYR A 59 -15.79 -15.80 -29.45
C TYR A 59 -17.19 -15.70 -30.03
N LYS A 60 -17.38 -14.90 -31.08
CA LYS A 60 -18.62 -14.92 -31.87
C LYS A 60 -18.42 -15.87 -33.05
N PRO A 61 -19.11 -17.04 -33.10
CA PRO A 61 -18.86 -18.07 -34.09
C PRO A 61 -19.19 -17.65 -35.53
N PHE A 62 -19.92 -16.55 -35.73
CA PHE A 62 -20.28 -16.01 -37.04
C PHE A 62 -19.60 -14.70 -37.45
N ALA A 63 -18.70 -14.18 -36.63
CA ALA A 63 -17.90 -12.98 -36.94
C ALA A 63 -16.47 -13.40 -37.29
N THR A 64 -16.04 -13.10 -38.48
CA THR A 64 -14.69 -13.39 -39.01
C THR A 64 -13.58 -13.02 -37.99
N GLY A 65 -13.19 -13.99 -37.18
CA GLY A 65 -11.89 -14.02 -36.51
C GLY A 65 -11.57 -12.96 -35.46
N ARG A 66 -12.50 -12.13 -35.01
CA ARG A 66 -12.24 -11.18 -33.90
C ARG A 66 -12.72 -11.72 -32.56
N THR A 67 -11.78 -11.87 -31.67
CA THR A 67 -12.04 -12.14 -30.23
C THR A 67 -12.18 -10.81 -29.50
N TYR A 68 -13.18 -10.68 -28.65
CA TYR A 68 -13.36 -9.51 -27.77
C TYR A 68 -13.06 -9.93 -26.33
N ASN A 69 -12.19 -9.20 -25.68
CA ASN A 69 -11.92 -9.38 -24.26
C ASN A 69 -12.89 -8.53 -23.46
N ILE A 70 -13.77 -9.18 -22.70
CA ILE A 70 -14.75 -8.50 -21.86
C ILE A 70 -14.30 -8.63 -20.41
N PRO A 71 -14.00 -7.52 -19.72
CA PRO A 71 -13.70 -7.55 -18.29
C PRO A 71 -14.95 -8.00 -17.53
N HIS A 72 -14.78 -8.97 -16.60
CA HIS A 72 -15.87 -9.52 -15.81
C HIS A 72 -15.65 -9.36 -14.29
N SER A 73 -14.42 -9.18 -13.85
CA SER A 73 -14.10 -8.90 -12.45
C SER A 73 -12.89 -8.00 -12.35
N PHE A 74 -12.77 -7.31 -11.22
CA PHE A 74 -11.58 -6.54 -10.90
C PHE A 74 -10.97 -7.07 -9.60
N THR A 75 -9.65 -6.93 -9.49
CA THR A 75 -8.90 -7.28 -8.29
C THR A 75 -8.04 -6.07 -7.93
N PRO A 76 -8.20 -5.50 -6.74
CA PRO A 76 -7.27 -4.50 -6.23
C PRO A 76 -5.87 -5.09 -6.17
N GLN A 77 -4.88 -4.34 -6.63
CA GLN A 77 -3.49 -4.75 -6.50
C GLN A 77 -2.98 -4.40 -5.11
N GLU A 78 -2.20 -5.30 -4.51
CA GLU A 78 -1.53 -5.02 -3.25
C GLU A 78 -0.64 -3.77 -3.36
N ILE A 79 -0.50 -3.07 -2.26
CA ILE A 79 0.43 -1.94 -2.17
C ILE A 79 1.69 -2.37 -1.43
N THR A 80 2.83 -1.88 -1.92
CA THR A 80 4.12 -2.08 -1.25
C THR A 80 4.55 -0.78 -0.59
N VAL A 81 4.95 -0.88 0.66
CA VAL A 81 5.43 0.23 1.48
C VAL A 81 6.81 -0.11 2.02
N SER A 82 7.76 0.79 1.86
CA SER A 82 9.07 0.69 2.48
C SER A 82 9.09 1.50 3.77
N HIS A 83 9.37 0.85 4.89
CA HIS A 83 9.51 1.51 6.19
C HIS A 83 10.97 1.60 6.61
N LEU A 84 11.36 2.75 7.14
CA LEU A 84 12.67 2.95 7.76
C LEU A 84 12.69 2.28 9.14
N ILE A 85 13.76 1.54 9.41
CA ILE A 85 13.95 0.87 10.69
C ILE A 85 14.77 1.76 11.60
N ASP A 86 14.28 1.96 12.82
CA ASP A 86 14.98 2.69 13.86
C ASP A 86 15.93 1.79 14.66
N THR A 87 16.77 2.42 15.45
CA THR A 87 17.76 1.75 16.32
C THR A 87 17.11 0.77 17.30
N ASN A 88 15.88 1.06 17.77
CA ASN A 88 15.15 0.21 18.69
C ASN A 88 14.36 -0.91 17.97
N SER A 89 14.30 -0.85 16.63
CA SER A 89 13.52 -1.78 15.79
C SER A 89 12.01 -1.85 16.14
N ASP A 90 11.45 -0.75 16.67
CA ASP A 90 10.06 -0.69 17.10
C ASP A 90 9.09 -0.89 15.92
N VAL A 91 9.44 -0.39 14.73
CA VAL A 91 8.68 -0.59 13.48
C VAL A 91 8.61 -2.07 13.12
N LEU A 92 9.76 -2.74 13.10
CA LEU A 92 9.84 -4.16 12.77
C LEU A 92 9.08 -5.01 13.79
N LYS A 93 9.22 -4.68 15.09
CA LYS A 93 8.50 -5.36 16.16
C LYS A 93 6.99 -5.21 15.98
N SER A 94 6.48 -4.00 15.72
CA SER A 94 5.06 -3.75 15.52
C SER A 94 4.48 -4.54 14.34
N LEU A 95 5.25 -4.65 13.25
CA LEU A 95 4.85 -5.43 12.06
C LEU A 95 4.82 -6.94 12.37
N ILE A 96 5.83 -7.45 13.08
CA ILE A 96 5.90 -8.87 13.47
C ILE A 96 4.80 -9.19 14.50
N ASP A 97 4.51 -8.31 15.43
CA ASP A 97 3.42 -8.49 16.39
C ASP A 97 2.06 -8.50 15.70
N TRP A 98 1.85 -7.63 14.69
CA TRP A 98 0.65 -7.70 13.86
C TRP A 98 0.55 -9.01 13.07
N ALA A 99 1.65 -9.45 12.44
CA ALA A 99 1.68 -10.73 11.74
C ALA A 99 1.41 -11.92 12.68
N SER A 100 1.96 -11.90 13.89
CA SER A 100 1.67 -12.94 14.91
C SER A 100 0.24 -12.88 15.44
N PHE A 101 -0.40 -11.72 15.38
CA PHE A 101 -1.82 -11.58 15.69
C PHE A 101 -2.72 -12.14 14.58
N ILE A 102 -2.29 -12.12 13.31
CA ILE A 102 -3.03 -12.78 12.23
C ILE A 102 -2.98 -14.30 12.40
N VAL A 103 -1.77 -14.84 12.58
CA VAL A 103 -1.53 -16.28 12.83
C VAL A 103 -0.48 -16.39 13.93
N ASP A 104 -0.80 -17.05 15.02
CA ASP A 104 0.15 -17.26 16.11
C ASP A 104 1.26 -18.24 15.70
N PHE A 105 2.34 -17.72 15.14
CA PHE A 105 3.53 -18.50 14.79
C PHE A 105 4.58 -18.49 15.91
N LYS A 106 4.42 -17.66 16.94
CA LYS A 106 5.32 -17.61 18.10
C LYS A 106 5.01 -18.68 19.14
N GLY A 107 3.81 -19.27 19.08
CA GLY A 107 3.37 -20.31 20.00
C GLY A 107 3.14 -19.80 21.41
N GLU A 108 2.77 -18.53 21.58
CA GLU A 108 2.51 -17.90 22.88
C GLU A 108 1.17 -18.35 23.48
N THR A 109 0.27 -18.89 22.65
CA THR A 109 -1.02 -19.43 23.10
C THR A 109 -0.95 -20.95 23.26
N SER A 110 -1.91 -21.49 24.03
CA SER A 110 -2.01 -22.94 24.29
C SER A 110 -2.28 -23.80 23.05
N ALA A 111 -2.67 -23.17 21.94
CA ALA A 111 -2.94 -23.78 20.65
C ALA A 111 -2.10 -23.10 19.56
N PRO A 112 -0.87 -23.56 19.29
CA PRO A 112 -0.01 -22.98 18.28
C PRO A 112 -0.66 -23.07 16.88
N PHE A 113 -0.40 -22.06 16.05
CA PHE A 113 -0.96 -21.91 14.69
C PHE A 113 -2.47 -21.62 14.65
N THR A 114 -3.02 -21.00 15.69
CA THR A 114 -4.38 -20.45 15.64
C THR A 114 -4.39 -19.19 14.79
N ALA A 115 -5.30 -19.11 13.83
CA ALA A 115 -5.55 -17.88 13.06
C ALA A 115 -6.75 -17.16 13.65
N ASN A 116 -6.64 -15.85 13.82
CA ASN A 116 -7.75 -15.00 14.23
C ASN A 116 -8.74 -14.78 13.08
N TYR A 117 -9.98 -14.41 13.41
CA TYR A 117 -10.97 -14.11 12.40
C TYR A 117 -10.61 -12.84 11.64
N PHE A 118 -10.95 -12.81 10.33
CA PHE A 118 -10.61 -11.73 9.41
C PHE A 118 -10.88 -10.34 9.99
N LYS A 119 -12.05 -10.11 10.55
CA LYS A 119 -12.45 -8.81 11.10
C LYS A 119 -11.67 -8.36 12.36
N GLU A 120 -10.95 -9.25 12.99
CA GLU A 120 -10.18 -8.94 14.19
C GLU A 120 -8.81 -8.35 13.85
N TYR A 121 -8.16 -8.86 12.81
CA TYR A 121 -6.80 -8.46 12.46
C TYR A 121 -6.71 -7.38 11.36
N VAL A 122 -7.77 -7.14 10.58
CA VAL A 122 -7.76 -6.09 9.58
C VAL A 122 -7.88 -4.71 10.20
N SER A 123 -7.29 -3.73 9.53
CA SER A 123 -7.33 -2.32 9.91
C SER A 123 -7.47 -1.46 8.66
N ASP A 124 -8.08 -0.29 8.78
CA ASP A 124 -8.12 0.66 7.70
C ASP A 124 -6.77 1.41 7.61
N ALA A 125 -6.32 1.66 6.40
CA ALA A 125 -5.15 2.46 6.13
C ALA A 125 -5.53 3.68 5.28
N THR A 126 -4.84 4.80 5.52
CA THR A 126 -5.10 6.05 4.81
C THR A 126 -3.82 6.59 4.22
N ILE A 127 -3.86 6.95 2.94
CA ILE A 127 -2.77 7.65 2.25
C ILE A 127 -3.24 9.06 1.94
N LEU A 128 -2.56 10.05 2.51
CA LEU A 128 -2.81 11.47 2.28
C LEU A 128 -1.81 11.99 1.25
N LEU A 129 -2.31 12.68 0.24
CA LEU A 129 -1.49 13.31 -0.78
C LEU A 129 -1.59 14.83 -0.64
N TYR A 130 -0.44 15.49 -0.50
CA TYR A 130 -0.34 16.91 -0.25
C TYR A 130 0.10 17.69 -1.48
N ASP A 131 -0.34 18.94 -1.58
CA ASP A 131 0.21 19.86 -2.56
C ASP A 131 1.53 20.51 -2.06
N ASN A 132 2.11 21.37 -2.90
CA ASN A 132 3.35 22.08 -2.56
C ASN A 132 3.19 23.07 -1.37
N ALA A 133 1.96 23.40 -0.98
CA ALA A 133 1.66 24.27 0.16
C ALA A 133 1.42 23.45 1.45
N GLY A 134 1.53 22.11 1.40
CA GLY A 134 1.26 21.25 2.55
C GLY A 134 -0.22 21.04 2.85
N THR A 135 -1.10 21.38 1.90
CA THR A 135 -2.54 21.17 2.07
C THR A 135 -2.91 19.78 1.52
N PRO A 136 -3.66 18.95 2.28
CA PRO A 136 -4.11 17.65 1.77
C PRO A 136 -5.10 17.88 0.61
N ARG A 137 -4.84 17.26 -0.53
CA ARG A 137 -5.64 17.38 -1.74
C ARG A 137 -6.45 16.15 -2.05
N LYS A 138 -5.89 15.00 -1.74
CA LYS A 138 -6.53 13.71 -1.97
C LYS A 138 -6.27 12.79 -0.80
N THR A 139 -7.30 12.06 -0.43
CA THR A 139 -7.24 11.02 0.60
C THR A 139 -7.62 9.71 -0.05
N ILE A 140 -6.74 8.73 0.07
CA ILE A 140 -7.00 7.36 -0.37
C ILE A 140 -7.17 6.52 0.89
N THR A 141 -8.36 5.99 1.10
CA THR A 141 -8.66 5.10 2.22
C THR A 141 -8.72 3.67 1.71
N LEU A 142 -7.90 2.82 2.29
CA LEU A 142 -7.86 1.38 2.06
C LEU A 142 -8.66 0.70 3.15
N VAL A 143 -9.61 -0.14 2.76
CA VAL A 143 -10.55 -0.79 3.67
C VAL A 143 -10.10 -2.22 3.96
N ASP A 144 -10.18 -2.64 5.21
CA ASP A 144 -9.83 -4.00 5.65
C ASP A 144 -8.40 -4.40 5.22
N THR A 145 -7.42 -3.57 5.52
CA THR A 145 -6.00 -3.73 5.16
C THR A 145 -5.27 -4.62 6.17
N TYR A 146 -4.37 -5.47 5.67
CA TYR A 146 -3.48 -6.30 6.49
C TYR A 146 -2.16 -6.57 5.76
N PRO A 147 -1.04 -6.82 6.48
CA PRO A 147 0.22 -7.18 5.86
C PRO A 147 0.15 -8.60 5.29
N SER A 148 0.38 -8.74 3.99
CA SER A 148 0.46 -10.04 3.30
C SER A 148 1.87 -10.61 3.33
N THR A 149 2.87 -9.72 3.21
CA THR A 149 4.29 -10.11 3.22
C THR A 149 5.10 -9.04 3.93
N ILE A 150 6.00 -9.47 4.79
CA ILE A 150 7.05 -8.64 5.41
C ILE A 150 8.37 -9.17 4.90
N ASP A 151 9.07 -8.38 4.09
CA ASP A 151 10.31 -8.79 3.47
C ASP A 151 11.46 -8.90 4.49
N GLN A 152 12.49 -9.64 4.09
CA GLN A 152 13.72 -9.76 4.85
C GLN A 152 14.48 -8.42 4.85
N VAL A 153 14.98 -8.02 6.01
CA VAL A 153 15.87 -6.86 6.13
C VAL A 153 17.29 -7.27 5.78
N GLN A 154 17.84 -6.68 4.73
CA GLN A 154 19.20 -6.93 4.29
C GLN A 154 20.17 -6.07 5.12
N MET A 155 21.11 -6.70 5.81
CA MET A 155 22.16 -6.05 6.58
C MET A 155 23.52 -6.42 6.01
N SER A 156 24.38 -5.44 5.75
CA SER A 156 25.73 -5.67 5.21
C SER A 156 26.74 -4.74 5.86
N TRP A 157 27.88 -5.27 6.23
CA TRP A 157 29.02 -4.48 6.74
C TRP A 157 29.59 -3.50 5.69
N ALA A 158 29.32 -3.75 4.41
CA ALA A 158 29.76 -2.88 3.31
C ALA A 158 28.84 -1.65 3.14
N SER A 159 27.65 -1.65 3.70
CA SER A 159 26.67 -0.57 3.60
C SER A 159 26.74 0.34 4.83
N SER A 160 27.84 1.09 4.98
CA SER A 160 28.08 1.91 6.17
C SER A 160 27.18 3.16 6.26
N ASP A 161 26.60 3.62 5.14
CA ASP A 161 25.85 4.88 5.06
C ASP A 161 24.37 4.68 4.67
N GLU A 162 23.89 3.44 4.65
CA GLU A 162 22.51 3.12 4.31
C GLU A 162 21.65 2.91 5.56
N ILE A 163 20.46 3.53 5.56
CA ILE A 163 19.45 3.27 6.58
C ILE A 163 18.74 1.95 6.25
N ALA A 164 18.62 1.07 7.25
CA ALA A 164 17.91 -0.19 7.09
C ALA A 164 16.42 0.05 6.77
N ARG A 165 15.91 -0.70 5.80
CA ARG A 165 14.52 -0.64 5.34
C ARG A 165 13.89 -2.02 5.39
N VAL A 166 12.61 -2.05 5.67
CA VAL A 166 11.76 -3.24 5.52
C VAL A 166 10.65 -2.92 4.53
N ASN A 167 10.49 -3.76 3.50
CA ASN A 167 9.38 -3.64 2.58
C ASN A 167 8.23 -4.52 3.09
N VAL A 168 7.04 -3.96 3.05
CA VAL A 168 5.82 -4.65 3.47
C VAL A 168 4.80 -4.53 2.36
N SER A 169 4.26 -5.66 1.92
CA SER A 169 3.12 -5.70 1.02
C SER A 169 1.84 -5.77 1.85
N TYR A 170 0.93 -4.86 1.58
CA TYR A 170 -0.39 -4.82 2.21
C TYR A 170 -1.46 -5.21 1.21
N GLN A 171 -2.32 -6.13 1.62
CA GLN A 171 -3.57 -6.43 0.92
C GLN A 171 -4.73 -5.68 1.57
N PHE A 172 -5.74 -5.36 0.78
CA PHE A 172 -6.95 -4.68 1.20
C PHE A 172 -8.14 -5.17 0.36
N VAL A 173 -9.34 -5.00 0.87
CA VAL A 173 -10.56 -5.48 0.18
C VAL A 173 -11.03 -4.47 -0.84
N ASP A 174 -11.02 -3.18 -0.49
CA ASP A 174 -11.49 -2.09 -1.35
C ASP A 174 -10.76 -0.80 -1.03
N TYR A 175 -10.86 0.18 -1.90
CA TYR A 175 -10.31 1.50 -1.64
C TYR A 175 -11.22 2.62 -2.17
N THR A 176 -11.16 3.77 -1.53
CA THR A 176 -11.88 4.98 -1.95
C THR A 176 -10.91 6.12 -2.11
N ILE A 177 -11.15 6.97 -3.11
CA ILE A 177 -10.37 8.21 -3.35
C ILE A 177 -11.32 9.40 -3.19
N SER A 178 -11.03 10.26 -2.22
CA SER A 178 -11.80 11.47 -1.93
C SER A 178 -10.98 12.74 -2.12
#